data_e4e70ce7c03eeeff39c0767f35d3c98b
#
_entry.id   e4e70ce7c03eeeff39c0767f35d3c98b
#
_cell.length_a   1.000
_cell.length_b   1.000
_cell.length_c   1.000
_cell.angle_alpha   90.00
_cell.angle_beta   90.00
_cell.angle_gamma   90.00
#
_symmetry.space_group_name_H-M   'P 1'
#
loop_
_entity.id
_entity.type
_entity.pdbx_description
1 polymer ?
#
loop_
_entity_poly.entity_id
_entity_poly.type
_entity_poly.pdbx_seq_one_letter_code
_entity_poly.pdbx_strand_id
1 'polypeptide(L)'
;MDTSATTLDTLVRLSAEVTARSSRRDKIGLIADLIGRLDREETALAASYLAGEIPQGRVGVGPSQVDALRGLAPVDRGRLTLGDLDRTFDALLAVKGAGVQAQRRALLQGLFEQATRGEQGFLARLMLGELRQGAVEGLVMEAVAQAAGLDPGLVRRALMLSGDPARVTRTAFDTGAAGLRAIGLELFRPILPMLAQPAEDLDDALARLAAPALEFKLDGARVQVHKRGEEVRVYSRQGHEVTAAVPEIPELIAPLPVVDLVLDGEVLALRADGRPHPFQTSMRRFGRRLDVARLRAELPLSAFFFDCVQCDGTLLIDAPARERFGALAEVVPDRALIPRRQPSDAAEARAFLDRALAAGHEGIMAKDPAAPYAAGSRGRQWLKIKPTQTLDLVILAAEWGS
;
A
#
# COMPACT_ATOMS: atom_id res chain seq x y z
N MET A 1 1.42 35.61 17.36
CA MET A 1 1.87 34.30 17.83
C MET A 1 3.23 34.07 17.23
N ASP A 2 4.23 33.83 18.08
CA ASP A 2 5.62 33.65 17.65
C ASP A 2 5.69 32.34 16.84
N THR A 3 5.77 32.44 15.52
CA THR A 3 5.83 31.30 14.61
C THR A 3 7.27 30.78 14.54
N SER A 4 7.80 30.29 15.67
CA SER A 4 9.04 29.55 15.65
C SER A 4 8.80 28.22 14.92
N ALA A 5 9.58 27.97 13.86
CA ALA A 5 9.50 26.74 13.07
C ALA A 5 9.57 25.48 13.96
N THR A 6 8.74 24.50 13.65
CA THR A 6 8.67 23.25 14.44
C THR A 6 9.95 22.44 14.28
N THR A 7 10.56 22.09 15.41
CA THR A 7 11.79 21.30 15.41
C THR A 7 11.49 19.80 15.21
N LEU A 8 12.44 19.10 14.63
CA LEU A 8 12.40 17.64 14.49
C LEU A 8 12.29 16.95 15.86
N ASP A 9 12.93 17.51 16.90
CA ASP A 9 12.85 17.01 18.27
C ASP A 9 11.40 16.91 18.78
N THR A 10 10.53 17.86 18.38
CA THR A 10 9.10 17.82 18.70
C THR A 10 8.42 16.56 18.14
N LEU A 11 8.71 16.19 16.88
CA LEU A 11 8.20 14.95 16.29
C LEU A 11 8.78 13.71 16.93
N VAL A 12 10.07 13.73 17.25
CA VAL A 12 10.77 12.61 17.90
C VAL A 12 10.16 12.31 19.27
N ARG A 13 9.91 13.33 20.08
CA ARG A 13 9.24 13.19 21.40
C ARG A 13 7.82 12.67 21.23
N LEU A 14 7.03 13.26 20.33
CA LEU A 14 5.68 12.76 20.07
C LEU A 14 5.69 11.29 19.61
N SER A 15 6.61 10.93 18.70
CA SER A 15 6.77 9.54 18.24
C SER A 15 7.05 8.57 19.39
N ALA A 16 7.89 8.97 20.35
CA ALA A 16 8.16 8.18 21.55
C ALA A 16 6.92 8.06 22.45
N GLU A 17 6.20 9.16 22.69
CA GLU A 17 4.96 9.17 23.47
C GLU A 17 3.87 8.29 22.84
N VAL A 18 3.66 8.39 21.53
CA VAL A 18 2.72 7.56 20.78
C VAL A 18 3.10 6.08 20.87
N THR A 19 4.39 5.77 20.82
CA THR A 19 4.88 4.38 20.97
C THR A 19 4.57 3.82 22.36
N ALA A 20 4.69 4.65 23.41
CA ALA A 20 4.44 4.26 24.79
C ALA A 20 2.95 4.07 25.13
N ARG A 21 2.03 4.53 24.29
CA ARG A 21 0.58 4.35 24.52
C ARG A 21 0.08 3.04 23.91
N SER A 22 -0.84 2.37 24.60
CA SER A 22 -1.57 1.21 24.06
C SER A 22 -2.90 1.60 23.41
N SER A 23 -3.58 2.62 23.94
CA SER A 23 -4.88 3.08 23.49
C SER A 23 -4.78 3.78 22.13
N ARG A 24 -5.56 3.29 21.15
CA ARG A 24 -5.69 3.93 19.83
C ARG A 24 -6.19 5.37 19.92
N ARG A 25 -7.17 5.63 20.80
CA ARG A 25 -7.77 6.95 20.99
C ARG A 25 -6.75 7.95 21.53
N ASP A 26 -5.93 7.53 22.49
CA ASP A 26 -4.91 8.41 23.07
C ASP A 26 -3.83 8.77 22.06
N LYS A 27 -3.43 7.80 21.21
CA LYS A 27 -2.49 8.04 20.09
C LYS A 27 -3.04 9.07 19.12
N ILE A 28 -4.31 8.93 18.72
CA ILE A 28 -4.98 9.88 17.82
C ILE A 28 -5.02 11.26 18.46
N GLY A 29 -5.40 11.37 19.73
CA GLY A 29 -5.46 12.64 20.45
C GLY A 29 -4.10 13.36 20.50
N LEU A 30 -3.03 12.64 20.86
CA LEU A 30 -1.67 13.21 20.92
C LEU A 30 -1.21 13.76 19.55
N ILE A 31 -1.45 13.02 18.48
CA ILE A 31 -1.08 13.45 17.12
C ILE A 31 -1.95 14.61 16.67
N ALA A 32 -3.26 14.58 16.93
CA ALA A 32 -4.20 15.65 16.58
C ALA A 32 -3.88 16.96 17.29
N ASP A 33 -3.49 16.87 18.57
CA ASP A 33 -3.09 18.03 19.38
C ASP A 33 -1.84 18.73 18.84
N LEU A 34 -0.85 17.95 18.37
CA LEU A 34 0.31 18.54 17.71
C LEU A 34 -0.10 19.17 16.36
N ILE A 35 -0.71 18.38 15.48
CA ILE A 35 -1.11 18.81 14.12
C ILE A 35 -1.96 20.09 14.16
N GLY A 36 -2.88 20.21 15.12
CA GLY A 36 -3.75 21.38 15.27
C GLY A 36 -3.05 22.67 15.70
N ARG A 37 -1.78 22.59 16.14
CA ARG A 37 -0.98 23.76 16.58
C ARG A 37 0.05 24.21 15.56
N LEU A 38 0.32 23.37 14.54
CA LEU A 38 1.30 23.64 13.50
C LEU A 38 0.76 24.63 12.48
N ASP A 39 1.64 25.33 11.80
CA ASP A 39 1.26 26.04 10.59
C ASP A 39 0.89 25.06 9.46
N ARG A 40 0.32 25.57 8.38
CA ARG A 40 -0.25 24.73 7.31
C ARG A 40 0.80 23.94 6.54
N GLU A 41 1.98 24.51 6.32
CA GLU A 41 3.05 23.82 5.60
C GLU A 41 3.66 22.71 6.46
N GLU A 42 3.93 23.02 7.72
CA GLU A 42 4.48 22.07 8.67
C GLU A 42 3.50 20.94 9.03
N THR A 43 2.18 21.22 9.03
CA THR A 43 1.14 20.22 9.29
C THR A 43 1.22 19.06 8.30
N ALA A 44 1.41 19.34 7.01
CA ALA A 44 1.51 18.31 5.98
C ALA A 44 2.80 17.49 6.12
N LEU A 45 3.93 18.14 6.44
CA LEU A 45 5.20 17.47 6.68
C LEU A 45 5.15 16.57 7.92
N ALA A 46 4.61 17.11 9.03
CA ALA A 46 4.46 16.37 10.28
C ALA A 46 3.59 15.12 10.09
N ALA A 47 2.45 15.24 9.41
CA ALA A 47 1.57 14.11 9.11
C ALA A 47 2.29 13.04 8.29
N SER A 48 3.03 13.41 7.25
CA SER A 48 3.79 12.46 6.41
C SER A 48 4.88 11.75 7.21
N TYR A 49 5.71 12.49 7.93
CA TYR A 49 6.79 11.89 8.70
C TYR A 49 6.28 10.99 9.84
N LEU A 50 5.18 11.36 10.50
CA LEU A 50 4.53 10.51 11.51
C LEU A 50 3.87 9.28 10.90
N ALA A 51 3.42 9.34 9.65
CA ALA A 51 2.96 8.18 8.89
C ALA A 51 4.10 7.25 8.45
N GLY A 52 5.34 7.67 8.61
CA GLY A 52 6.54 6.94 8.17
C GLY A 52 6.87 7.16 6.70
N GLU A 53 6.35 8.24 6.11
CA GLU A 53 6.54 8.57 4.70
C GLU A 53 7.35 9.84 4.52
N ILE A 54 8.18 9.84 3.49
CA ILE A 54 8.90 11.01 3.00
C ILE A 54 8.09 11.52 1.80
N PRO A 55 7.61 12.79 1.80
CA PRO A 55 6.77 13.33 0.70
C PRO A 55 7.41 13.17 -0.68
N GLN A 56 8.73 13.24 -0.75
CA GLN A 56 9.51 13.05 -1.98
C GLN A 56 9.63 11.57 -2.40
N GLY A 57 9.12 10.64 -1.62
CA GLY A 57 9.23 9.20 -1.85
C GLY A 57 10.58 8.64 -1.41
N ARG A 58 11.05 7.58 -2.10
CA ARG A 58 12.30 6.90 -1.71
C ARG A 58 13.52 7.75 -2.03
N VAL A 59 14.25 8.10 -1.00
CA VAL A 59 15.50 8.86 -1.13
C VAL A 59 16.72 8.01 -1.53
N GLY A 60 16.52 6.71 -1.80
CA GLY A 60 17.55 5.82 -2.35
C GLY A 60 18.76 5.62 -1.43
N VAL A 61 18.52 5.49 -0.14
CA VAL A 61 19.55 5.24 0.90
C VAL A 61 19.40 3.82 1.40
N GLY A 62 20.47 3.03 1.36
CA GLY A 62 20.47 1.65 1.83
C GLY A 62 20.86 1.50 3.31
N PRO A 63 20.58 0.30 3.93
CA PRO A 63 20.86 0.07 5.34
C PRO A 63 22.31 0.37 5.76
N SER A 64 23.30 -0.07 5.00
CA SER A 64 24.73 0.17 5.30
C SER A 64 25.10 1.66 5.30
N GLN A 65 24.47 2.46 4.45
CA GLN A 65 24.67 3.92 4.43
C GLN A 65 24.05 4.57 5.67
N VAL A 66 22.85 4.13 6.05
CA VAL A 66 22.16 4.62 7.26
C VAL A 66 22.96 4.27 8.52
N ASP A 67 23.51 3.06 8.61
CA ASP A 67 24.33 2.65 9.76
C ASP A 67 25.60 3.50 9.88
N ALA A 68 26.26 3.81 8.77
CA ALA A 68 27.41 4.72 8.78
C ALA A 68 27.04 6.12 9.25
N LEU A 69 25.87 6.65 8.86
CA LEU A 69 25.37 7.95 9.30
C LEU A 69 25.02 7.98 10.80
N ARG A 70 24.45 6.90 11.35
CA ARG A 70 24.14 6.78 12.78
C ARG A 70 25.40 6.74 13.66
N GLY A 71 26.56 6.41 13.09
CA GLY A 71 27.86 6.44 13.74
C GLY A 71 28.43 7.85 13.95
N LEU A 72 27.85 8.89 13.31
CA LEU A 72 28.29 10.27 13.46
C LEU A 72 28.01 10.80 14.89
N ALA A 73 28.89 11.71 15.35
CA ALA A 73 28.71 12.34 16.65
C ALA A 73 27.42 13.18 16.64
N PRO A 74 26.48 12.98 17.60
CA PRO A 74 25.27 13.79 17.69
C PRO A 74 25.58 15.14 18.34
N VAL A 75 24.69 16.12 18.08
CA VAL A 75 24.66 17.35 18.87
C VAL A 75 23.85 17.18 20.16
N ASP A 76 24.15 17.98 21.19
CA ASP A 76 23.41 17.94 22.45
C ASP A 76 22.00 18.53 22.33
N ARG A 77 21.84 19.53 21.46
CA ARG A 77 20.56 20.23 21.23
C ARG A 77 20.25 20.26 19.74
N GLY A 78 19.15 19.62 19.35
CA GLY A 78 18.64 19.67 18.00
C GLY A 78 18.09 21.06 17.64
N ARG A 79 18.42 21.49 16.43
CA ARG A 79 17.88 22.73 15.84
C ARG A 79 17.23 22.47 14.48
N LEU A 80 17.26 21.23 14.03
CA LEU A 80 16.65 20.85 12.75
C LEU A 80 15.15 21.09 12.80
N THR A 81 14.65 21.79 11.79
CA THR A 81 13.21 22.01 11.58
C THR A 81 12.66 20.99 10.60
N LEU A 82 11.33 20.86 10.51
CA LEU A 82 10.69 20.02 9.49
C LEU A 82 11.02 20.52 8.08
N GLY A 83 11.11 21.84 7.90
CA GLY A 83 11.52 22.43 6.62
C GLY A 83 12.97 22.14 6.25
N ASP A 84 13.91 21.97 7.21
CA ASP A 84 15.29 21.55 6.92
C ASP A 84 15.33 20.14 6.35
N LEU A 85 14.51 19.24 6.90
CA LEU A 85 14.37 17.88 6.39
C LEU A 85 13.82 17.89 4.97
N ASP A 86 12.73 18.62 4.75
CA ASP A 86 12.06 18.71 3.45
C ASP A 86 13.02 19.20 2.38
N ARG A 87 13.71 20.33 2.63
CA ARG A 87 14.73 20.86 1.73
C ARG A 87 15.87 19.88 1.46
N THR A 88 16.30 19.13 2.48
CA THR A 88 17.38 18.15 2.30
C THR A 88 16.93 16.99 1.42
N PHE A 89 15.69 16.50 1.59
CA PHE A 89 15.15 15.42 0.75
C PHE A 89 14.92 15.90 -0.69
N ASP A 90 14.46 17.13 -0.90
CA ASP A 90 14.37 17.72 -2.24
C ASP A 90 15.75 17.82 -2.91
N ALA A 91 16.75 18.32 -2.17
CA ALA A 91 18.12 18.41 -2.68
C ALA A 91 18.69 17.04 -3.04
N LEU A 92 18.41 15.99 -2.25
CA LEU A 92 18.82 14.60 -2.56
C LEU A 92 18.25 14.07 -3.87
N LEU A 93 17.02 14.41 -4.22
CA LEU A 93 16.39 14.02 -5.48
C LEU A 93 16.88 14.86 -6.66
N ALA A 94 17.25 16.11 -6.42
CA ALA A 94 17.74 17.02 -7.45
C ALA A 94 19.18 16.70 -7.91
N VAL A 95 19.97 15.96 -7.11
CA VAL A 95 21.36 15.60 -7.45
C VAL A 95 21.40 14.71 -8.68
N LYS A 96 22.06 15.15 -9.76
CA LYS A 96 22.24 14.44 -11.03
C LYS A 96 23.68 14.61 -11.56
N GLY A 97 24.11 13.73 -12.45
CA GLY A 97 25.38 13.85 -13.16
C GLY A 97 26.58 13.19 -12.45
N ALA A 98 27.79 13.65 -12.75
CA ALA A 98 29.00 13.09 -12.17
C ALA A 98 29.11 13.38 -10.67
N GLY A 99 29.59 12.41 -9.88
CA GLY A 99 29.77 12.58 -8.43
C GLY A 99 28.50 12.50 -7.59
N VAL A 100 27.36 12.08 -8.15
CA VAL A 100 26.05 11.94 -7.48
C VAL A 100 26.17 11.29 -6.10
N GLN A 101 26.89 10.17 -5.96
CA GLN A 101 27.01 9.47 -4.70
C GLN A 101 27.74 10.25 -3.61
N ALA A 102 28.78 11.00 -3.99
CA ALA A 102 29.53 11.84 -3.06
C ALA A 102 28.68 13.04 -2.58
N GLN A 103 27.96 13.70 -3.51
CA GLN A 103 27.09 14.82 -3.18
C GLN A 103 25.92 14.38 -2.28
N ARG A 104 25.27 13.27 -2.59
CA ARG A 104 24.19 12.70 -1.75
C ARG A 104 24.69 12.33 -0.36
N ARG A 105 25.89 11.72 -0.27
CA ARG A 105 26.51 11.41 1.02
C ARG A 105 26.75 12.69 1.83
N ALA A 106 27.31 13.75 1.22
CA ALA A 106 27.56 15.02 1.90
C ALA A 106 26.28 15.66 2.45
N LEU A 107 25.18 15.66 1.68
CA LEU A 107 23.87 16.16 2.14
C LEU A 107 23.35 15.40 3.36
N LEU A 108 23.39 14.07 3.30
CA LEU A 108 22.96 13.23 4.42
C LEU A 108 23.86 13.38 5.65
N GLN A 109 25.17 13.45 5.42
CA GLN A 109 26.12 13.65 6.51
C GLN A 109 25.87 14.98 7.20
N GLY A 110 25.70 16.08 6.45
CA GLY A 110 25.38 17.39 7.02
C GLY A 110 24.06 17.43 7.80
N LEU A 111 23.05 16.65 7.39
CA LEU A 111 21.82 16.50 8.15
C LEU A 111 22.03 15.76 9.48
N PHE A 112 22.79 14.63 9.45
CA PHE A 112 23.02 13.83 10.65
C PHE A 112 23.98 14.47 11.65
N GLU A 113 24.94 15.27 11.20
CA GLU A 113 25.86 16.03 12.07
C GLU A 113 25.15 17.14 12.85
N GLN A 114 23.99 17.61 12.40
CA GLN A 114 23.17 18.60 13.09
C GLN A 114 22.07 17.98 13.95
N ALA A 115 21.93 16.65 13.94
CA ALA A 115 20.89 15.92 14.63
C ALA A 115 21.36 15.41 16.00
N THR A 116 20.46 15.44 16.98
CA THR A 116 20.65 14.74 18.28
C THR A 116 20.61 13.23 18.07
N ARG A 117 21.02 12.46 19.06
CA ARG A 117 20.97 10.99 19.00
C ARG A 117 19.54 10.48 18.75
N GLY A 118 18.53 11.10 19.35
CA GLY A 118 17.11 10.77 19.14
C GLY A 118 16.66 11.05 17.70
N GLU A 119 17.03 12.21 17.17
CA GLU A 119 16.73 12.61 15.80
C GLU A 119 17.45 11.74 14.76
N GLN A 120 18.73 11.39 14.98
CA GLN A 120 19.46 10.44 14.12
C GLN A 120 18.74 9.08 14.06
N GLY A 121 18.26 8.58 15.19
CA GLY A 121 17.49 7.34 15.27
C GLY A 121 16.14 7.42 14.54
N PHE A 122 15.45 8.55 14.63
CA PHE A 122 14.19 8.79 13.91
C PHE A 122 14.40 8.87 12.40
N LEU A 123 15.37 9.69 11.96
CA LEU A 123 15.74 9.84 10.55
C LEU A 123 16.13 8.51 9.91
N ALA A 124 16.93 7.71 10.60
CA ALA A 124 17.32 6.39 10.12
C ALA A 124 16.11 5.49 9.85
N ARG A 125 15.19 5.39 10.82
CA ARG A 125 13.97 4.58 10.68
C ARG A 125 13.04 5.14 9.57
N LEU A 126 12.91 6.47 9.49
CA LEU A 126 12.10 7.11 8.45
C LEU A 126 12.64 6.80 7.04
N MET A 127 13.95 6.93 6.81
CA MET A 127 14.58 6.67 5.52
C MET A 127 14.54 5.18 5.11
N LEU A 128 14.56 4.28 6.08
CA LEU A 128 14.43 2.83 5.82
C LEU A 128 12.97 2.37 5.70
N GLY A 129 11.98 3.23 5.98
CA GLY A 129 10.58 2.84 6.05
C GLY A 129 10.27 1.93 7.25
N GLU A 130 11.05 2.04 8.31
CA GLU A 130 10.96 1.20 9.51
C GLU A 130 10.42 1.96 10.74
N LEU A 131 9.70 3.04 10.53
CA LEU A 131 9.14 3.83 11.62
C LEU A 131 7.99 3.08 12.30
N ARG A 132 8.34 2.14 13.21
CA ARG A 132 7.39 1.30 13.95
C ARG A 132 6.97 1.97 15.26
N GLN A 133 6.20 3.04 15.19
CA GLN A 133 5.69 3.75 16.37
C GLN A 133 4.26 3.36 16.77
N GLY A 134 3.70 2.30 16.15
CA GLY A 134 2.31 1.91 16.37
C GLY A 134 1.28 2.95 15.87
N ALA A 135 1.75 3.95 15.13
CA ALA A 135 0.94 4.86 14.36
C ALA A 135 1.15 4.52 12.89
N VAL A 136 0.28 3.68 12.36
CA VAL A 136 0.21 3.44 10.92
C VAL A 136 -0.49 4.63 10.24
N GLU A 137 -0.23 4.81 8.96
CA GLU A 137 -0.79 5.90 8.14
C GLU A 137 -2.28 6.20 8.43
N GLY A 138 -3.11 5.15 8.52
CA GLY A 138 -4.53 5.31 8.82
C GLY A 138 -4.84 5.95 10.19
N LEU A 139 -3.98 5.75 11.20
CA LEU A 139 -4.14 6.38 12.52
C LEU A 139 -3.76 7.86 12.46
N VAL A 140 -2.70 8.20 11.72
CA VAL A 140 -2.30 9.61 11.51
C VAL A 140 -3.38 10.35 10.75
N MET A 141 -3.99 9.74 9.73
CA MET A 141 -5.09 10.38 8.99
C MET A 141 -6.37 10.56 9.82
N GLU A 142 -6.65 9.67 10.76
CA GLU A 142 -7.73 9.92 11.75
C GLU A 142 -7.40 11.10 12.67
N ALA A 143 -6.13 11.27 13.05
CA ALA A 143 -5.70 12.43 13.81
C ALA A 143 -5.80 13.73 13.00
N VAL A 144 -5.46 13.71 11.71
CA VAL A 144 -5.69 14.82 10.77
C VAL A 144 -7.18 15.18 10.71
N ALA A 145 -8.06 14.18 10.58
CA ALA A 145 -9.49 14.38 10.57
C ALA A 145 -9.98 15.06 11.86
N GLN A 146 -9.53 14.57 13.02
CA GLN A 146 -9.87 15.14 14.33
C GLN A 146 -9.36 16.58 14.45
N ALA A 147 -8.11 16.86 14.09
CA ALA A 147 -7.52 18.20 14.16
C ALA A 147 -8.21 19.21 13.24
N ALA A 148 -8.66 18.76 12.06
CA ALA A 148 -9.36 19.58 11.09
C ALA A 148 -10.89 19.66 11.35
N GLY A 149 -11.43 18.92 12.31
CA GLY A 149 -12.87 18.86 12.57
C GLY A 149 -13.69 18.21 11.43
N LEU A 150 -13.10 17.22 10.74
CA LEU A 150 -13.70 16.57 9.57
C LEU A 150 -14.09 15.12 9.85
N ASP A 151 -14.97 14.57 9.00
CA ASP A 151 -15.31 13.14 9.02
C ASP A 151 -14.08 12.29 8.69
N PRO A 152 -13.66 11.34 9.57
CA PRO A 152 -12.55 10.44 9.30
C PRO A 152 -12.74 9.56 8.05
N GLY A 153 -13.99 9.23 7.70
CA GLY A 153 -14.32 8.49 6.48
C GLY A 153 -13.95 9.26 5.22
N LEU A 154 -14.21 10.58 5.22
CA LEU A 154 -13.86 11.45 4.10
C LEU A 154 -12.34 11.59 3.91
N VAL A 155 -11.60 11.78 5.01
CA VAL A 155 -10.13 11.86 4.97
C VAL A 155 -9.53 10.54 4.49
N ARG A 156 -10.04 9.42 4.97
CA ARG A 156 -9.62 8.08 4.55
C ARG A 156 -9.88 7.84 3.06
N ARG A 157 -11.07 8.24 2.55
CA ARG A 157 -11.40 8.15 1.13
C ARG A 157 -10.44 8.99 0.28
N ALA A 158 -10.16 10.22 0.68
CA ALA A 158 -9.22 11.09 -0.02
C ALA A 158 -7.81 10.50 -0.05
N LEU A 159 -7.33 9.94 1.07
CA LEU A 159 -6.05 9.24 1.13
C LEU A 159 -6.02 8.03 0.20
N MET A 160 -7.06 7.23 0.23
CA MET A 160 -7.21 6.07 -0.62
C MET A 160 -7.02 6.42 -2.10
N LEU A 161 -7.67 7.50 -2.55
CA LEU A 161 -7.65 7.93 -3.95
C LEU A 161 -6.35 8.64 -4.36
N SER A 162 -5.76 9.42 -3.45
CA SER A 162 -4.54 10.16 -3.74
C SER A 162 -3.25 9.38 -3.48
N GLY A 163 -3.26 8.44 -2.52
CA GLY A 163 -2.04 7.79 -2.04
C GLY A 163 -1.00 8.78 -1.47
N ASP A 164 -1.44 9.97 -1.02
CA ASP A 164 -0.55 11.08 -0.62
C ASP A 164 -1.04 11.74 0.67
N PRO A 165 -0.51 11.32 1.82
CA PRO A 165 -0.88 11.89 3.12
C PRO A 165 -0.64 13.39 3.22
N ALA A 166 0.43 13.91 2.59
CA ALA A 166 0.74 15.35 2.61
C ALA A 166 -0.32 16.15 1.86
N ARG A 167 -0.71 15.69 0.66
CA ARG A 167 -1.78 16.31 -0.14
C ARG A 167 -3.10 16.32 0.61
N VAL A 168 -3.48 15.16 1.16
CA VAL A 168 -4.73 15.02 1.92
C VAL A 168 -4.74 15.95 3.13
N THR A 169 -3.64 16.01 3.86
CA THR A 169 -3.51 16.90 5.03
C THR A 169 -3.63 18.36 4.61
N ARG A 170 -2.89 18.81 3.60
CA ARG A 170 -3.05 20.18 3.07
C ARG A 170 -4.48 20.48 2.67
N THR A 171 -5.08 19.59 1.87
CA THR A 171 -6.47 19.76 1.41
C THR A 171 -7.46 19.84 2.58
N ALA A 172 -7.27 19.01 3.62
CA ALA A 172 -8.12 19.00 4.80
C ALA A 172 -8.13 20.36 5.51
N PHE A 173 -6.96 20.99 5.65
CA PHE A 173 -6.84 22.28 6.34
C PHE A 173 -7.11 23.50 5.45
N ASP A 174 -6.85 23.42 4.12
CA ASP A 174 -7.01 24.55 3.20
C ASP A 174 -8.44 24.71 2.68
N THR A 175 -9.06 23.61 2.29
CA THR A 175 -10.36 23.58 1.61
C THR A 175 -11.40 22.70 2.30
N GLY A 176 -11.00 22.01 3.35
CA GLY A 176 -11.88 21.20 4.18
C GLY A 176 -12.57 20.06 3.43
N ALA A 177 -13.82 19.79 3.83
CA ALA A 177 -14.62 18.70 3.27
C ALA A 177 -14.86 18.82 1.75
N ALA A 178 -14.99 20.03 1.23
CA ALA A 178 -15.22 20.25 -0.20
C ALA A 178 -14.02 19.82 -1.04
N GLY A 179 -12.82 20.23 -0.64
CA GLY A 179 -11.59 19.85 -1.31
C GLY A 179 -11.32 18.35 -1.23
N LEU A 180 -11.55 17.72 -0.07
CA LEU A 180 -11.38 16.28 0.08
C LEU A 180 -12.35 15.47 -0.81
N ARG A 181 -13.59 15.92 -0.98
CA ARG A 181 -14.55 15.29 -1.91
C ARG A 181 -14.12 15.41 -3.38
N ALA A 182 -13.43 16.50 -3.72
CA ALA A 182 -12.92 16.72 -5.07
C ALA A 182 -11.69 15.86 -5.41
N ILE A 183 -11.03 15.23 -4.42
CA ILE A 183 -9.96 14.27 -4.68
C ILE A 183 -10.56 13.03 -5.35
N GLY A 184 -10.22 12.85 -6.62
CA GLY A 184 -10.58 11.69 -7.45
C GLY A 184 -9.40 10.75 -7.68
N LEU A 185 -9.66 9.64 -8.35
CA LEU A 185 -8.63 8.73 -8.83
C LEU A 185 -7.85 9.39 -9.97
N GLU A 186 -6.54 9.35 -9.89
CA GLU A 186 -5.63 9.82 -10.93
C GLU A 186 -5.00 8.62 -11.64
N LEU A 187 -5.18 8.54 -12.96
CA LEU A 187 -4.54 7.47 -13.74
C LEU A 187 -3.01 7.56 -13.62
N PHE A 188 -2.39 6.40 -13.55
CA PHE A 188 -0.94 6.22 -13.33
C PHE A 188 -0.46 6.62 -11.93
N ARG A 189 -1.40 6.81 -11.00
CA ARG A 189 -1.14 6.92 -9.57
C ARG A 189 -1.89 5.79 -8.85
N PRO A 190 -1.20 4.77 -8.36
CA PRO A 190 -1.85 3.62 -7.76
C PRO A 190 -2.55 4.00 -6.45
N ILE A 191 -3.74 3.46 -6.26
CA ILE A 191 -4.48 3.58 -5.00
C ILE A 191 -4.09 2.46 -4.03
N LEU A 192 -4.34 2.68 -2.75
CA LEU A 192 -4.11 1.66 -1.74
C LEU A 192 -5.02 0.43 -1.99
N PRO A 193 -4.51 -0.80 -1.91
CA PRO A 193 -5.31 -1.99 -2.15
C PRO A 193 -6.28 -2.27 -1.00
N MET A 194 -7.52 -2.69 -1.31
CA MET A 194 -8.43 -3.24 -0.31
C MET A 194 -7.87 -4.55 0.25
N LEU A 195 -8.02 -4.75 1.57
CA LEU A 195 -7.45 -5.90 2.29
C LEU A 195 -8.55 -6.80 2.84
N ALA A 196 -8.27 -8.10 2.91
CA ALA A 196 -9.17 -9.10 3.48
C ALA A 196 -8.85 -9.43 4.94
N GLN A 197 -9.89 -9.73 5.73
CA GLN A 197 -9.75 -10.37 7.04
C GLN A 197 -9.67 -11.91 6.87
N PRO A 198 -9.00 -12.62 7.78
CA PRO A 198 -9.15 -14.07 7.85
C PRO A 198 -10.56 -14.44 8.33
N ALA A 199 -11.13 -15.48 7.75
CA ALA A 199 -12.19 -16.27 8.34
C ALA A 199 -11.58 -17.54 8.94
N GLU A 200 -12.21 -18.08 9.97
CA GLU A 200 -11.76 -19.30 10.60
C GLU A 200 -11.87 -20.48 9.62
N ASP A 201 -13.04 -20.58 8.99
CA ASP A 201 -13.36 -21.55 7.95
C ASP A 201 -14.43 -20.99 6.99
N LEU A 202 -15.00 -21.86 6.14
CA LEU A 202 -16.05 -21.49 5.21
C LEU A 202 -17.37 -21.16 5.92
N ASP A 203 -17.70 -21.88 6.98
CA ASP A 203 -18.96 -21.73 7.70
C ASP A 203 -18.96 -20.36 8.46
N ASP A 204 -17.84 -19.98 9.09
CA ASP A 204 -17.63 -18.62 9.65
C ASP A 204 -17.81 -17.55 8.58
N ALA A 205 -17.23 -17.73 7.40
CA ALA A 205 -17.36 -16.76 6.32
C ALA A 205 -18.81 -16.61 5.82
N LEU A 206 -19.54 -17.73 5.67
CA LEU A 206 -20.94 -17.72 5.26
C LEU A 206 -21.87 -17.13 6.34
N ALA A 207 -21.53 -17.32 7.62
CA ALA A 207 -22.25 -16.68 8.72
C ALA A 207 -22.05 -15.15 8.79
N ARG A 208 -20.87 -14.68 8.37
CA ARG A 208 -20.52 -13.24 8.41
C ARG A 208 -20.96 -12.46 7.19
N LEU A 209 -21.12 -13.09 6.03
CA LEU A 209 -21.49 -12.46 4.76
C LEU A 209 -22.75 -13.09 4.19
N ALA A 210 -23.78 -12.28 3.98
CA ALA A 210 -24.99 -12.73 3.31
C ALA A 210 -24.75 -12.92 1.80
N ALA A 211 -24.92 -14.13 1.28
CA ALA A 211 -24.79 -14.48 -0.13
C ALA A 211 -23.47 -13.99 -0.79
N PRO A 212 -22.29 -14.36 -0.25
CA PRO A 212 -21.02 -13.84 -0.77
C PRO A 212 -20.72 -14.33 -2.18
N ALA A 213 -20.02 -13.50 -2.95
CA ALA A 213 -19.30 -13.95 -4.13
C ALA A 213 -18.01 -14.65 -3.69
N LEU A 214 -17.82 -15.89 -4.11
CA LEU A 214 -16.61 -16.67 -3.86
C LEU A 214 -15.66 -16.57 -5.04
N GLU A 215 -14.38 -16.40 -4.77
CA GLU A 215 -13.31 -16.36 -5.77
C GLU A 215 -12.17 -17.28 -5.35
N PHE A 216 -11.43 -17.83 -6.33
CA PHE A 216 -10.20 -18.56 -6.02
C PHE A 216 -9.21 -17.62 -5.35
N LYS A 217 -8.60 -18.07 -4.26
CA LYS A 217 -7.50 -17.35 -3.65
C LYS A 217 -6.19 -17.79 -4.29
N LEU A 218 -5.75 -16.99 -5.25
CA LEU A 218 -4.48 -17.20 -5.94
C LEU A 218 -3.32 -16.85 -5.00
N ASP A 219 -2.18 -17.52 -5.19
CA ASP A 219 -0.93 -17.26 -4.48
C ASP A 219 0.09 -16.68 -5.45
N GLY A 220 -0.05 -15.41 -5.76
CA GLY A 220 0.77 -14.69 -6.72
C GLY A 220 1.19 -13.30 -6.26
N ALA A 221 1.53 -12.46 -7.20
CA ALA A 221 1.81 -11.05 -6.98
C ALA A 221 0.58 -10.21 -7.30
N ARG A 222 0.02 -9.53 -6.28
CA ARG A 222 -1.06 -8.58 -6.51
C ARG A 222 -0.58 -7.39 -7.31
N VAL A 223 -1.34 -7.03 -8.31
CA VAL A 223 -1.07 -5.89 -9.19
C VAL A 223 -2.30 -5.00 -9.33
N GLN A 224 -2.03 -3.71 -9.54
CA GLN A 224 -2.99 -2.75 -10.01
C GLN A 224 -2.56 -2.31 -11.41
N VAL A 225 -3.48 -2.34 -12.36
CA VAL A 225 -3.21 -2.01 -13.76
C VAL A 225 -3.97 -0.76 -14.15
N HIS A 226 -3.26 0.24 -14.67
CA HIS A 226 -3.82 1.48 -15.19
C HIS A 226 -3.61 1.54 -16.70
N LYS A 227 -4.67 1.90 -17.45
CA LYS A 227 -4.64 2.12 -18.89
C LYS A 227 -5.18 3.50 -19.21
N ARG A 228 -4.54 4.17 -20.17
CA ARG A 228 -5.08 5.36 -20.87
C ARG A 228 -4.68 5.27 -22.34
N GLY A 229 -5.68 5.08 -23.21
CA GLY A 229 -5.42 4.80 -24.61
C GLY A 229 -4.57 3.54 -24.76
N GLU A 230 -3.42 3.62 -25.40
CA GLU A 230 -2.47 2.51 -25.55
C GLU A 230 -1.47 2.40 -24.37
N GLU A 231 -1.35 3.45 -23.56
CA GLU A 231 -0.44 3.44 -22.42
C GLU A 231 -1.00 2.58 -21.31
N VAL A 232 -0.22 1.57 -20.88
CA VAL A 232 -0.54 0.69 -19.77
C VAL A 232 0.60 0.70 -18.77
N ARG A 233 0.30 0.91 -17.49
CA ARG A 233 1.26 0.77 -16.40
C ARG A 233 0.75 -0.22 -15.36
N VAL A 234 1.67 -1.00 -14.84
CA VAL A 234 1.41 -2.03 -13.84
C VAL A 234 2.13 -1.69 -12.55
N TYR A 235 1.40 -1.72 -11.45
CA TYR A 235 1.92 -1.41 -10.12
C TYR A 235 1.81 -2.63 -9.22
N SER A 236 2.85 -2.85 -8.41
CA SER A 236 2.83 -3.87 -7.37
C SER A 236 1.92 -3.48 -6.21
N ARG A 237 1.67 -4.39 -5.30
CA ARG A 237 0.90 -4.15 -4.05
C ARG A 237 1.40 -2.95 -3.25
N GLN A 238 2.69 -2.62 -3.32
CA GLN A 238 3.30 -1.49 -2.63
C GLN A 238 3.28 -0.19 -3.46
N GLY A 239 2.61 -0.17 -4.61
CA GLY A 239 2.55 0.99 -5.50
C GLY A 239 3.80 1.23 -6.35
N HIS A 240 4.76 0.28 -6.39
CA HIS A 240 5.91 0.41 -7.27
C HIS A 240 5.56 0.01 -8.70
N GLU A 241 5.97 0.82 -9.66
CA GLU A 241 5.82 0.47 -11.07
C GLU A 241 6.69 -0.74 -11.44
N VAL A 242 6.07 -1.74 -12.05
CA VAL A 242 6.67 -3.01 -12.45
C VAL A 242 6.40 -3.35 -13.91
N THR A 243 5.89 -2.41 -14.70
CA THR A 243 5.46 -2.59 -16.10
C THR A 243 6.48 -3.35 -16.94
N ALA A 244 7.75 -2.93 -16.88
CA ALA A 244 8.83 -3.55 -17.66
C ALA A 244 9.15 -5.01 -17.24
N ALA A 245 8.77 -5.40 -16.04
CA ALA A 245 9.00 -6.77 -15.53
C ALA A 245 7.91 -7.75 -15.97
N VAL A 246 6.74 -7.26 -16.39
CA VAL A 246 5.55 -8.07 -16.68
C VAL A 246 4.91 -7.69 -18.03
N PRO A 247 5.65 -7.76 -19.16
CA PRO A 247 5.17 -7.32 -20.46
C PRO A 247 3.89 -8.04 -20.93
N GLU A 248 3.62 -9.23 -20.40
CA GLU A 248 2.40 -9.99 -20.66
C GLU A 248 1.13 -9.21 -20.32
N ILE A 249 1.20 -8.35 -19.28
CA ILE A 249 0.02 -7.59 -18.83
C ILE A 249 -0.28 -6.40 -19.74
N PRO A 250 0.66 -5.51 -20.08
CA PRO A 250 0.43 -4.49 -21.11
C PRO A 250 -0.08 -5.05 -22.44
N GLU A 251 0.48 -6.16 -22.92
CA GLU A 251 0.04 -6.82 -24.15
C GLU A 251 -1.41 -7.34 -24.09
N LEU A 252 -1.85 -7.79 -22.91
CA LEU A 252 -3.21 -8.22 -22.68
C LEU A 252 -4.19 -7.04 -22.60
N ILE A 253 -3.77 -5.94 -21.95
CA ILE A 253 -4.66 -4.83 -21.58
C ILE A 253 -4.71 -3.73 -22.65
N ALA A 254 -3.60 -3.44 -23.34
CA ALA A 254 -3.57 -2.37 -24.35
C ALA A 254 -4.66 -2.51 -25.44
N PRO A 255 -4.93 -3.70 -26.00
CA PRO A 255 -5.92 -3.87 -27.06
C PRO A 255 -7.38 -3.86 -26.59
N LEU A 256 -7.65 -3.77 -25.28
CA LEU A 256 -9.03 -3.74 -24.77
C LEU A 256 -9.77 -2.50 -25.28
N PRO A 257 -11.06 -2.61 -25.65
CA PRO A 257 -11.82 -1.58 -26.35
C PRO A 257 -12.34 -0.49 -25.40
N VAL A 258 -11.52 -0.05 -24.46
CA VAL A 258 -11.79 1.03 -23.50
C VAL A 258 -10.63 2.01 -23.47
N VAL A 259 -10.92 3.28 -23.23
CA VAL A 259 -9.90 4.34 -23.20
C VAL A 259 -9.19 4.36 -21.86
N ASP A 260 -9.93 4.41 -20.76
CA ASP A 260 -9.42 4.52 -19.41
C ASP A 260 -9.84 3.31 -18.56
N LEU A 261 -8.89 2.70 -17.88
CA LEU A 261 -9.17 1.51 -17.07
C LEU A 261 -8.25 1.45 -15.83
N VAL A 262 -8.83 1.08 -14.69
CA VAL A 262 -8.08 0.70 -13.49
C VAL A 262 -8.60 -0.63 -12.97
N LEU A 263 -7.72 -1.63 -12.97
CA LEU A 263 -8.00 -3.00 -12.56
C LEU A 263 -7.17 -3.41 -11.35
N ASP A 264 -7.73 -4.28 -10.53
CA ASP A 264 -7.04 -4.99 -9.44
C ASP A 264 -7.00 -6.49 -9.78
N GLY A 265 -5.84 -7.10 -9.67
CA GLY A 265 -5.62 -8.48 -10.10
C GLY A 265 -4.47 -9.17 -9.37
N GLU A 266 -4.27 -10.43 -9.70
CA GLU A 266 -3.17 -11.26 -9.22
C GLU A 266 -2.40 -11.83 -10.41
N VAL A 267 -1.08 -11.86 -10.32
CA VAL A 267 -0.18 -12.36 -11.36
C VAL A 267 0.62 -13.54 -10.83
N LEU A 268 0.60 -14.64 -11.56
CA LEU A 268 1.33 -15.85 -11.20
C LEU A 268 1.76 -16.62 -12.45
N ALA A 269 2.73 -17.52 -12.29
CA ALA A 269 3.11 -18.45 -13.33
C ALA A 269 2.26 -19.73 -13.22
N LEU A 270 1.76 -20.23 -14.35
CA LEU A 270 1.02 -21.49 -14.45
C LEU A 270 1.89 -22.55 -15.10
N ARG A 271 1.70 -23.81 -14.67
CA ARG A 271 2.21 -25.00 -15.30
C ARG A 271 1.40 -25.34 -16.56
N ALA A 272 1.88 -26.26 -17.37
CA ALA A 272 1.19 -26.72 -18.57
C ALA A 272 -0.19 -27.35 -18.30
N ASP A 273 -0.39 -27.89 -17.08
CA ASP A 273 -1.66 -28.45 -16.62
C ASP A 273 -2.61 -27.39 -16.01
N GLY A 274 -2.25 -26.11 -16.06
CA GLY A 274 -3.02 -24.98 -15.51
C GLY A 274 -2.88 -24.77 -14.01
N ARG A 275 -2.13 -25.61 -13.29
CA ARG A 275 -1.86 -25.42 -11.86
C ARG A 275 -0.83 -24.32 -11.61
N PRO A 276 -0.89 -23.59 -10.50
CA PRO A 276 0.10 -22.58 -10.19
C PRO A 276 1.47 -23.20 -9.90
N HIS A 277 2.52 -22.50 -10.31
CA HIS A 277 3.85 -22.73 -9.76
C HIS A 277 3.90 -22.27 -8.29
N PRO A 278 4.86 -22.78 -7.48
CA PRO A 278 5.09 -22.25 -6.13
C PRO A 278 5.28 -20.74 -6.15
N PHE A 279 4.78 -20.07 -5.13
CA PHE A 279 4.85 -18.60 -4.96
C PHE A 279 6.25 -18.04 -5.24
N GLN A 280 7.29 -18.65 -4.65
CA GLN A 280 8.69 -18.22 -4.83
C GLN A 280 9.13 -18.23 -6.30
N THR A 281 8.64 -19.20 -7.09
CA THR A 281 8.94 -19.30 -8.52
C THR A 281 8.31 -18.13 -9.28
N SER A 282 7.04 -17.84 -9.05
CA SER A 282 6.35 -16.69 -9.62
C SER A 282 7.01 -15.37 -9.22
N MET A 283 7.38 -15.23 -7.93
CA MET A 283 8.03 -14.01 -7.42
C MET A 283 9.44 -13.81 -7.96
N ARG A 284 10.22 -14.89 -8.19
CA ARG A 284 11.52 -14.78 -8.86
C ARG A 284 11.39 -14.22 -10.27
N ARG A 285 10.34 -14.57 -11.00
CA ARG A 285 10.06 -14.02 -12.34
C ARG A 285 9.55 -12.57 -12.24
N PHE A 286 8.58 -12.30 -11.38
CA PHE A 286 7.95 -10.98 -11.17
C PHE A 286 8.96 -9.91 -10.73
N GLY A 287 9.96 -10.25 -9.90
CA GLY A 287 10.98 -9.31 -9.40
C GLY A 287 12.13 -9.00 -10.37
N ARG A 288 12.19 -9.62 -11.55
CA ARG A 288 13.30 -9.46 -12.50
C ARG A 288 13.11 -8.25 -13.40
N ARG A 289 14.20 -7.48 -13.56
CA ARG A 289 14.28 -6.34 -14.49
C ARG A 289 15.25 -6.60 -15.67
N LEU A 290 16.13 -7.58 -15.52
CA LEU A 290 17.09 -8.00 -16.55
C LEU A 290 16.65 -9.33 -17.14
N ASP A 291 16.98 -9.58 -18.41
CA ASP A 291 16.70 -10.82 -19.15
C ASP A 291 15.20 -11.20 -19.21
N VAL A 292 14.32 -10.19 -19.16
CA VAL A 292 12.86 -10.39 -19.09
C VAL A 292 12.35 -11.23 -20.27
N ALA A 293 12.84 -11.00 -21.49
CA ALA A 293 12.41 -11.74 -22.69
C ALA A 293 12.72 -13.25 -22.58
N ARG A 294 13.93 -13.61 -22.13
CA ARG A 294 14.32 -15.02 -21.93
C ARG A 294 13.49 -15.66 -20.83
N LEU A 295 13.38 -14.98 -19.69
CA LEU A 295 12.62 -15.50 -18.54
C LEU A 295 11.14 -15.64 -18.85
N ARG A 296 10.57 -14.77 -19.68
CA ARG A 296 9.20 -14.86 -20.17
C ARG A 296 8.99 -16.13 -21.00
N ALA A 297 9.94 -16.48 -21.87
CA ALA A 297 9.84 -17.70 -22.67
C ALA A 297 9.93 -18.97 -21.80
N GLU A 298 10.72 -18.94 -20.72
CA GLU A 298 10.89 -20.06 -19.79
C GLU A 298 9.71 -20.18 -18.81
N LEU A 299 9.19 -19.05 -18.31
CA LEU A 299 8.15 -18.99 -17.28
C LEU A 299 7.22 -17.79 -17.53
N PRO A 300 6.26 -17.91 -18.46
CA PRO A 300 5.29 -16.85 -18.73
C PRO A 300 4.41 -16.60 -17.51
N LEU A 301 4.02 -15.33 -17.32
CA LEU A 301 3.08 -14.93 -16.28
C LEU A 301 1.67 -14.80 -16.84
N SER A 302 0.71 -15.24 -16.05
CA SER A 302 -0.73 -15.06 -16.29
C SER A 302 -1.30 -14.07 -15.29
N ALA A 303 -2.17 -13.18 -15.74
CA ALA A 303 -2.90 -12.23 -14.89
C ALA A 303 -4.35 -12.65 -14.75
N PHE A 304 -4.89 -12.53 -13.53
CA PHE A 304 -6.28 -12.77 -13.21
C PHE A 304 -6.85 -11.56 -12.49
N PHE A 305 -7.78 -10.87 -13.12
CA PHE A 305 -8.40 -9.68 -12.57
C PHE A 305 -9.65 -10.04 -11.77
N PHE A 306 -9.82 -9.37 -10.64
CA PHE A 306 -10.92 -9.65 -9.71
C PHE A 306 -11.73 -8.40 -9.35
N ASP A 307 -11.27 -7.19 -9.70
CA ASP A 307 -12.01 -5.95 -9.48
C ASP A 307 -11.72 -4.91 -10.58
N CYS A 308 -12.73 -4.08 -10.88
CA CYS A 308 -12.62 -2.92 -11.75
C CYS A 308 -12.97 -1.66 -10.96
N VAL A 309 -12.01 -0.78 -10.81
CA VAL A 309 -12.14 0.42 -9.96
C VAL A 309 -12.55 1.63 -10.76
N GLN A 310 -12.16 1.70 -12.04
CA GLN A 310 -12.55 2.73 -13.00
C GLN A 310 -12.62 2.13 -14.40
N CYS A 311 -13.59 2.56 -15.19
CA CYS A 311 -13.75 2.22 -16.60
C CYS A 311 -14.32 3.43 -17.37
N ASP A 312 -13.64 3.85 -18.46
CA ASP A 312 -14.02 4.96 -19.34
C ASP A 312 -14.53 6.22 -18.59
N GLY A 313 -13.68 6.72 -17.67
CA GLY A 313 -13.98 7.90 -16.87
C GLY A 313 -14.97 7.66 -15.72
N THR A 314 -15.65 6.52 -15.68
CA THR A 314 -16.59 6.18 -14.61
C THR A 314 -15.83 5.59 -13.42
N LEU A 315 -15.80 6.32 -12.32
CA LEU A 315 -15.23 5.84 -11.05
C LEU A 315 -16.21 4.87 -10.38
N LEU A 316 -15.81 3.61 -10.25
CA LEU A 316 -16.65 2.53 -9.71
C LEU A 316 -16.35 2.23 -8.23
N ILE A 317 -15.43 2.95 -7.60
CA ILE A 317 -14.92 2.64 -6.27
C ILE A 317 -16.03 2.63 -5.19
N ASP A 318 -17.00 3.51 -5.34
CA ASP A 318 -18.15 3.64 -4.42
C ASP A 318 -19.34 2.74 -4.84
N ALA A 319 -19.26 2.11 -6.02
CA ALA A 319 -20.29 1.19 -6.50
C ALA A 319 -20.25 -0.17 -5.78
N PRO A 320 -21.38 -0.87 -5.66
CA PRO A 320 -21.42 -2.24 -5.15
C PRO A 320 -20.48 -3.18 -5.94
N ALA A 321 -19.88 -4.15 -5.26
CA ALA A 321 -18.94 -5.10 -5.89
C ALA A 321 -19.56 -5.83 -7.08
N ARG A 322 -20.85 -6.19 -7.02
CA ARG A 322 -21.55 -6.84 -8.16
C ARG A 322 -21.51 -6.00 -9.46
N GLU A 323 -21.59 -4.67 -9.35
CA GLU A 323 -21.52 -3.76 -10.51
C GLU A 323 -20.09 -3.67 -11.05
N ARG A 324 -19.10 -3.61 -10.14
CA ARG A 324 -17.68 -3.63 -10.53
C ARG A 324 -17.27 -4.95 -11.18
N PHE A 325 -17.87 -6.08 -10.73
CA PHE A 325 -17.68 -7.40 -11.35
C PHE A 325 -18.30 -7.48 -12.73
N GLY A 326 -19.46 -6.84 -12.92
CA GLY A 326 -20.09 -6.72 -14.24
C GLY A 326 -19.21 -5.93 -15.22
N ALA A 327 -18.78 -4.73 -14.83
CA ALA A 327 -17.89 -3.90 -15.63
C ALA A 327 -16.57 -4.62 -15.97
N LEU A 328 -16.02 -5.38 -15.02
CA LEU A 328 -14.83 -6.20 -15.24
C LEU A 328 -15.07 -7.28 -16.32
N ALA A 329 -16.18 -8.00 -16.25
CA ALA A 329 -16.52 -9.08 -17.17
C ALA A 329 -16.85 -8.59 -18.58
N GLU A 330 -17.33 -7.36 -18.74
CA GLU A 330 -17.59 -6.75 -20.03
C GLU A 330 -16.30 -6.37 -20.78
N VAL A 331 -15.22 -6.06 -20.07
CA VAL A 331 -14.00 -5.50 -20.64
C VAL A 331 -12.89 -6.54 -20.74
N VAL A 332 -12.72 -7.38 -19.71
CA VAL A 332 -11.59 -8.31 -19.60
C VAL A 332 -12.00 -9.70 -20.16
N PRO A 333 -11.17 -10.32 -21.02
CA PRO A 333 -11.49 -11.65 -21.56
C PRO A 333 -11.54 -12.72 -20.46
N ASP A 334 -12.41 -13.72 -20.62
CA ASP A 334 -12.69 -14.78 -19.61
C ASP A 334 -11.44 -15.45 -19.08
N ARG A 335 -10.42 -15.69 -19.93
CA ARG A 335 -9.16 -16.32 -19.53
C ARG A 335 -8.34 -15.50 -18.50
N ALA A 336 -8.66 -14.21 -18.37
CA ALA A 336 -8.02 -13.28 -17.44
C ALA A 336 -8.95 -12.84 -16.29
N LEU A 337 -10.14 -13.40 -16.20
CA LEU A 337 -11.04 -13.23 -15.06
C LEU A 337 -10.73 -14.25 -13.97
N ILE A 338 -10.76 -13.79 -12.73
CA ILE A 338 -10.69 -14.70 -11.58
C ILE A 338 -11.86 -15.67 -11.62
N PRO A 339 -11.67 -16.99 -11.40
CA PRO A 339 -12.78 -17.91 -11.22
C PRO A 339 -13.66 -17.45 -10.06
N ARG A 340 -14.92 -17.12 -10.39
CA ARG A 340 -15.90 -16.57 -9.44
C ARG A 340 -17.19 -17.37 -9.45
N ARG A 341 -17.81 -17.51 -8.29
CA ARG A 341 -19.13 -18.14 -8.12
C ARG A 341 -19.91 -17.43 -7.01
N GLN A 342 -21.20 -17.24 -7.21
CA GLN A 342 -22.13 -16.90 -6.14
C GLN A 342 -22.93 -18.17 -5.81
N PRO A 343 -22.59 -18.86 -4.71
CA PRO A 343 -23.24 -20.13 -4.39
C PRO A 343 -24.68 -19.90 -3.93
N SER A 344 -25.55 -20.83 -4.29
CA SER A 344 -26.96 -20.86 -3.84
C SER A 344 -27.12 -21.41 -2.43
N ASP A 345 -26.19 -22.26 -1.99
CA ASP A 345 -26.18 -22.91 -0.68
C ASP A 345 -24.74 -23.23 -0.21
N ALA A 346 -24.66 -23.77 1.01
CA ALA A 346 -23.37 -24.13 1.63
C ALA A 346 -22.71 -25.34 0.92
N ALA A 347 -23.46 -26.23 0.30
CA ALA A 347 -22.91 -27.39 -0.42
C ALA A 347 -22.20 -26.93 -1.70
N GLU A 348 -22.79 -25.98 -2.46
CA GLU A 348 -22.17 -25.37 -3.62
C GLU A 348 -20.92 -24.56 -3.22
N ALA A 349 -20.98 -23.84 -2.10
CA ALA A 349 -19.84 -23.11 -1.56
C ALA A 349 -18.67 -24.05 -1.21
N ARG A 350 -18.97 -25.18 -0.57
CA ARG A 350 -17.97 -26.22 -0.24
C ARG A 350 -17.34 -26.81 -1.50
N ALA A 351 -18.18 -27.18 -2.47
CA ALA A 351 -17.70 -27.70 -3.77
C ALA A 351 -16.81 -26.69 -4.51
N PHE A 352 -17.06 -25.38 -4.36
CA PHE A 352 -16.20 -24.35 -4.94
C PHE A 352 -14.85 -24.28 -4.24
N LEU A 353 -14.81 -24.37 -2.92
CA LEU A 353 -13.56 -24.44 -2.14
C LEU A 353 -12.75 -25.67 -2.54
N ASP A 354 -13.38 -26.84 -2.60
CA ASP A 354 -12.70 -28.09 -2.97
C ASP A 354 -12.11 -28.03 -4.38
N ARG A 355 -12.79 -27.40 -5.33
CA ARG A 355 -12.25 -27.14 -6.69
C ARG A 355 -11.02 -26.22 -6.64
N ALA A 356 -11.04 -25.16 -5.84
CA ALA A 356 -9.89 -24.27 -5.71
C ALA A 356 -8.66 -25.00 -5.17
N LEU A 357 -8.84 -25.83 -4.14
CA LEU A 357 -7.79 -26.66 -3.54
C LEU A 357 -7.27 -27.73 -4.51
N ALA A 358 -8.16 -28.43 -5.20
CA ALA A 358 -7.81 -29.43 -6.22
C ALA A 358 -7.04 -28.82 -7.39
N ALA A 359 -7.33 -27.55 -7.74
CA ALA A 359 -6.57 -26.79 -8.74
C ALA A 359 -5.22 -26.28 -8.22
N GLY A 360 -4.89 -26.50 -6.93
CA GLY A 360 -3.61 -26.13 -6.33
C GLY A 360 -3.54 -24.70 -5.81
N HIS A 361 -4.68 -24.04 -5.61
CA HIS A 361 -4.75 -22.70 -5.02
C HIS A 361 -4.83 -22.74 -3.50
N GLU A 362 -4.55 -21.63 -2.81
CA GLU A 362 -4.48 -21.56 -1.35
C GLU A 362 -5.83 -21.74 -0.63
N GLY A 363 -6.93 -21.61 -1.33
CA GLY A 363 -8.28 -21.56 -0.79
C GLY A 363 -9.16 -20.62 -1.59
N ILE A 364 -10.05 -19.90 -0.92
CA ILE A 364 -10.96 -18.96 -1.56
C ILE A 364 -11.05 -17.63 -0.82
N MET A 365 -11.54 -16.62 -1.53
CA MET A 365 -11.99 -15.34 -1.01
C MET A 365 -13.52 -15.32 -1.00
N ALA A 366 -14.11 -14.81 0.07
CA ALA A 366 -15.54 -14.49 0.12
C ALA A 366 -15.68 -12.96 0.14
N LYS A 367 -16.44 -12.40 -0.78
CA LYS A 367 -16.64 -10.97 -0.95
C LYS A 367 -18.12 -10.61 -0.84
N ASP A 368 -18.43 -9.53 -0.13
CA ASP A 368 -19.77 -8.96 -0.08
C ASP A 368 -20.11 -8.29 -1.43
N PRO A 369 -21.12 -8.81 -2.19
CA PRO A 369 -21.49 -8.21 -3.49
C PRO A 369 -22.08 -6.81 -3.40
N ALA A 370 -22.55 -6.39 -2.23
CA ALA A 370 -23.14 -5.08 -2.00
C ALA A 370 -22.11 -4.02 -1.55
N ALA A 371 -20.91 -4.44 -1.18
CA ALA A 371 -19.92 -3.54 -0.60
C ALA A 371 -19.19 -2.69 -1.64
N PRO A 372 -18.86 -1.42 -1.31
CA PRO A 372 -17.94 -0.60 -2.10
C PRO A 372 -16.50 -1.13 -1.99
N TYR A 373 -15.60 -0.59 -2.81
CA TYR A 373 -14.17 -0.89 -2.71
C TYR A 373 -13.52 -0.02 -1.62
N ALA A 374 -13.28 -0.59 -0.45
CA ALA A 374 -12.70 0.09 0.71
C ALA A 374 -11.17 -0.05 0.74
N ALA A 375 -10.48 0.68 -0.15
CA ALA A 375 -9.02 0.62 -0.28
C ALA A 375 -8.29 1.02 1.01
N GLY A 376 -7.09 0.48 1.20
CA GLY A 376 -6.29 0.66 2.42
C GLY A 376 -6.93 0.09 3.69
N SER A 377 -8.16 -0.40 3.62
CA SER A 377 -8.94 -0.88 4.76
C SER A 377 -8.96 -2.41 4.81
N ARG A 378 -8.86 -2.95 6.02
CA ARG A 378 -9.12 -4.35 6.33
C ARG A 378 -10.52 -4.47 6.92
N GLY A 379 -11.52 -4.24 6.09
CA GLY A 379 -12.92 -4.33 6.46
C GLY A 379 -13.44 -5.77 6.52
N ARG A 380 -14.72 -5.93 6.93
CA ARG A 380 -15.39 -7.24 6.99
C ARG A 380 -15.93 -7.71 5.64
N GLN A 381 -15.84 -6.87 4.60
CA GLN A 381 -16.44 -7.10 3.28
C GLN A 381 -15.67 -8.13 2.43
N TRP A 382 -14.41 -8.35 2.74
CA TRP A 382 -13.57 -9.37 2.11
C TRP A 382 -13.02 -10.30 3.18
N LEU A 383 -13.29 -11.58 3.04
CA LEU A 383 -12.80 -12.63 3.92
C LEU A 383 -11.93 -13.60 3.12
N LYS A 384 -10.83 -14.06 3.70
CA LYS A 384 -9.98 -15.11 3.13
C LYS A 384 -10.16 -16.40 3.92
N ILE A 385 -10.45 -17.47 3.22
CA ILE A 385 -10.62 -18.81 3.73
C ILE A 385 -9.45 -19.66 3.22
N LYS A 386 -8.63 -20.16 4.13
CA LYS A 386 -7.51 -21.06 3.86
C LYS A 386 -7.67 -22.29 4.74
N PRO A 387 -7.52 -23.51 4.20
CA PRO A 387 -7.52 -24.69 5.06
C PRO A 387 -6.32 -24.62 6.01
N THR A 388 -6.57 -24.86 7.28
CA THR A 388 -5.52 -24.98 8.29
C THR A 388 -4.97 -26.39 8.23
N GLN A 389 -3.66 -26.52 7.97
CA GLN A 389 -2.95 -27.78 8.13
C GLN A 389 -2.22 -27.74 9.47
N THR A 390 -2.57 -28.67 10.36
CA THR A 390 -1.85 -28.86 11.62
C THR A 390 -0.81 -29.94 11.41
N LEU A 391 0.43 -29.63 11.74
CA LEU A 391 1.54 -30.58 11.71
C LEU A 391 2.06 -30.74 13.15
N ASP A 392 2.18 -31.99 13.60
CA ASP A 392 2.86 -32.31 14.83
C ASP A 392 4.37 -32.34 14.56
N LEU A 393 5.10 -31.33 15.05
CA LEU A 393 6.54 -31.20 14.87
C LEU A 393 7.24 -31.23 16.22
N VAL A 394 8.38 -31.92 16.28
CA VAL A 394 9.28 -31.89 17.41
C VAL A 394 10.30 -30.77 17.20
N ILE A 395 10.41 -29.84 18.15
CA ILE A 395 11.44 -28.82 18.14
C ILE A 395 12.76 -29.48 18.54
N LEU A 396 13.68 -29.61 17.57
CA LEU A 396 14.99 -30.21 17.80
C LEU A 396 16.05 -29.19 18.26
N ALA A 397 15.91 -27.92 17.88
CA ALA A 397 16.77 -26.82 18.28
C ALA A 397 16.04 -25.47 18.15
N ALA A 398 16.44 -24.49 18.96
CA ALA A 398 16.02 -23.11 18.86
C ALA A 398 17.25 -22.20 18.97
N GLU A 399 17.37 -21.24 18.05
CA GLU A 399 18.42 -20.22 18.06
C GLU A 399 17.80 -18.84 18.11
N TRP A 400 18.51 -17.91 18.75
CA TRP A 400 18.08 -16.51 18.76
C TRP A 400 18.30 -15.92 17.37
N GLY A 401 17.28 -15.28 16.84
CA GLY A 401 17.40 -14.53 15.59
C GLY A 401 18.37 -13.34 15.73
N SER A 402 19.12 -13.06 14.71
CA SER A 402 20.06 -11.94 14.61
C SER A 402 19.35 -10.61 14.38
#